data_5c98ccbaad21331ce81b2d2ed2a8dfcf
#
_entry.id   5c98ccbaad21331ce81b2d2ed2a8dfcf
#
_cell.length_a   1.000
_cell.length_b   1.000
_cell.length_c   1.000
_cell.angle_alpha   90.00
_cell.angle_beta   90.00
_cell.angle_gamma   90.00
#
_symmetry.space_group_name_H-M   'P 1'
#
loop_
_entity.id
_entity.type
_entity.pdbx_description
1 polymer ?
#
loop_
_entity_poly.entity_id
_entity_poly.type
_entity_poly.pdbx_seq_one_letter_code
_entity_poly.pdbx_strand_id
1 'polypeptide(L)'
;MITYHAVRTGFISCLLATSATAAEKTQTIPPERLSNYWLLAETGDVRAPNSGRNLATPSCAAVSYIVEKDGSTSQAKLERLVPDGDLGKVAISAVAGMRFAAARQNPGKDRVFTYVVIPFNLPDANSPNAAERAQRASVLAACKLDSFGGKPREDVIRVQ
;
A
#
# COMPACT_ATOMS: atom_id res chain seq x y z
N MET A 1 40.64 -67.33 -22.33
CA MET A 1 40.99 -65.94 -21.90
C MET A 1 39.72 -65.12 -21.99
N ILE A 2 39.09 -64.82 -20.81
CA ILE A 2 37.84 -64.04 -20.74
C ILE A 2 38.18 -62.71 -20.07
N THR A 3 38.01 -61.62 -20.82
CA THR A 3 38.34 -60.25 -20.41
C THR A 3 37.07 -59.61 -19.84
N TYR A 4 37.05 -59.28 -18.56
CA TYR A 4 35.95 -58.55 -17.92
C TYR A 4 36.17 -57.04 -18.07
N HIS A 5 35.22 -56.37 -18.71
CA HIS A 5 35.14 -54.90 -18.73
C HIS A 5 34.34 -54.41 -17.50
N ALA A 6 35.00 -53.65 -16.66
CA ALA A 6 34.36 -52.98 -15.52
C ALA A 6 33.66 -51.70 -16.00
N VAL A 7 32.34 -51.66 -15.84
CA VAL A 7 31.53 -50.46 -16.06
C VAL A 7 31.58 -49.59 -14.80
N ARG A 8 32.17 -48.40 -14.91
CA ARG A 8 32.15 -47.38 -13.85
C ARG A 8 30.85 -46.58 -13.96
N THR A 9 29.95 -46.77 -13.03
CA THR A 9 28.73 -45.96 -12.87
C THR A 9 29.08 -44.69 -12.13
N GLY A 10 29.11 -43.54 -12.86
CA GLY A 10 29.28 -42.23 -12.23
C GLY A 10 27.99 -41.74 -11.63
N PHE A 11 27.95 -41.56 -10.33
CA PHE A 11 26.87 -40.87 -9.60
C PHE A 11 27.01 -39.35 -9.81
N ILE A 12 26.10 -38.76 -10.57
CA ILE A 12 25.96 -37.30 -10.68
C ILE A 12 25.12 -36.83 -9.47
N SER A 13 25.80 -36.30 -8.44
CA SER A 13 25.14 -35.67 -7.28
C SER A 13 24.62 -34.31 -7.70
N CYS A 14 23.31 -34.17 -7.91
CA CYS A 14 22.63 -32.92 -8.20
C CYS A 14 22.47 -32.14 -6.89
N LEU A 15 23.34 -31.17 -6.64
CA LEU A 15 23.21 -30.22 -5.52
C LEU A 15 22.05 -29.25 -5.83
N LEU A 16 20.90 -29.48 -5.21
CA LEU A 16 19.77 -28.54 -5.17
C LEU A 16 20.16 -27.37 -4.27
N ALA A 17 20.59 -26.27 -4.86
CA ALA A 17 20.78 -25.01 -4.15
C ALA A 17 19.41 -24.44 -3.79
N THR A 18 18.95 -24.65 -2.55
CA THR A 18 17.79 -23.97 -1.98
C THR A 18 18.16 -22.51 -1.74
N SER A 19 17.75 -21.62 -2.63
CA SER A 19 17.84 -20.18 -2.43
C SER A 19 16.85 -19.80 -1.33
N ALA A 20 17.33 -19.59 -0.11
CA ALA A 20 16.57 -18.98 0.96
C ALA A 20 16.30 -17.52 0.58
N THR A 21 15.10 -17.22 0.08
CA THR A 21 14.64 -15.84 -0.10
C THR A 21 14.47 -15.24 1.28
N ALA A 22 15.39 -14.37 1.69
CA ALA A 22 15.24 -13.62 2.93
C ALA A 22 13.96 -12.78 2.81
N ALA A 23 13.01 -12.98 3.71
CA ALA A 23 11.77 -12.18 3.76
C ALA A 23 12.14 -10.71 3.92
N GLU A 24 11.78 -9.90 2.95
CA GLU A 24 12.13 -8.49 2.91
C GLU A 24 11.36 -7.74 4.00
N LYS A 25 12.11 -7.12 4.94
CA LYS A 25 11.52 -6.45 6.10
C LYS A 25 10.70 -5.24 5.64
N THR A 26 9.40 -5.24 5.94
CA THR A 26 8.50 -4.10 5.73
C THR A 26 8.22 -3.42 7.06
N GLN A 27 8.39 -2.11 7.14
CA GLN A 27 8.11 -1.33 8.35
C GLN A 27 6.70 -0.78 8.30
N THR A 28 5.95 -0.86 9.41
CA THR A 28 4.64 -0.20 9.53
C THR A 28 4.86 1.22 10.04
N ILE A 29 4.47 2.21 9.24
CA ILE A 29 4.65 3.63 9.54
C ILE A 29 3.29 4.34 9.46
N PRO A 30 2.89 5.08 10.49
CA PRO A 30 1.66 5.87 10.42
C PRO A 30 1.79 7.00 9.37
N PRO A 31 0.67 7.42 8.74
CA PRO A 31 0.68 8.40 7.65
C PRO A 31 1.42 9.70 7.97
N GLU A 32 1.32 10.18 9.20
CA GLU A 32 1.93 11.43 9.68
C GLU A 32 3.47 11.37 9.64
N ARG A 33 4.05 10.17 9.66
CA ARG A 33 5.50 9.93 9.64
C ARG A 33 6.01 9.44 8.29
N LEU A 34 5.12 9.22 7.32
CA LEU A 34 5.51 8.69 6.00
C LEU A 34 6.53 9.60 5.31
N SER A 35 6.39 10.91 5.43
CA SER A 35 7.31 11.89 4.81
C SER A 35 8.77 11.77 5.29
N ASN A 36 9.03 11.13 6.41
CA ASN A 36 10.39 10.85 6.88
C ASN A 36 11.06 9.72 6.06
N TYR A 37 10.26 8.89 5.39
CA TYR A 37 10.73 7.74 4.60
C TYR A 37 10.52 7.94 3.11
N TRP A 38 9.33 8.43 2.74
CA TRP A 38 8.90 8.53 1.36
C TRP A 38 8.16 9.84 1.11
N LEU A 39 8.51 10.53 0.04
CA LEU A 39 7.85 11.75 -0.42
C LEU A 39 6.98 11.41 -1.62
N LEU A 40 5.72 11.82 -1.62
CA LEU A 40 4.84 11.65 -2.78
C LEU A 40 5.39 12.48 -3.95
N ALA A 41 5.76 11.80 -5.04
CA ALA A 41 6.31 12.43 -6.23
C ALA A 41 5.22 12.63 -7.31
N GLU A 42 4.33 11.64 -7.47
CA GLU A 42 3.26 11.68 -8.45
C GLU A 42 1.98 11.09 -7.87
N THR A 43 0.85 11.69 -8.21
CA THR A 43 -0.49 11.15 -7.98
C THR A 43 -0.97 10.46 -9.25
N GLY A 44 -1.49 9.23 -9.13
CA GLY A 44 -2.04 8.55 -10.31
C GLY A 44 -3.25 9.28 -10.88
N ASP A 45 -3.44 9.13 -12.19
CA ASP A 45 -4.67 9.58 -12.86
C ASP A 45 -5.83 8.73 -12.41
N VAL A 46 -6.84 9.37 -11.83
CA VAL A 46 -8.03 8.70 -11.32
C VAL A 46 -9.27 9.23 -12.03
N ARG A 47 -9.96 8.35 -12.72
CA ARG A 47 -11.26 8.67 -13.33
C ARG A 47 -12.38 8.20 -12.44
N ALA A 48 -13.24 9.13 -12.01
CA ALA A 48 -14.47 8.77 -11.34
C ALA A 48 -15.40 8.03 -12.32
N PRO A 49 -16.13 6.99 -11.88
CA PRO A 49 -17.13 6.35 -12.72
C PRO A 49 -18.29 7.31 -12.99
N ASN A 50 -18.90 7.18 -14.17
CA ASN A 50 -20.02 8.04 -14.58
C ASN A 50 -21.35 7.66 -13.88
N SER A 51 -21.39 6.51 -13.20
CA SER A 51 -22.59 6.02 -12.49
C SER A 51 -22.17 5.16 -11.29
N GLY A 52 -22.97 5.20 -10.23
CA GLY A 52 -22.72 4.43 -9.00
C GLY A 52 -23.41 5.06 -7.80
N ARG A 53 -23.33 4.36 -6.64
CA ARG A 53 -23.90 4.83 -5.39
C ARG A 53 -22.98 5.84 -4.70
N ASN A 54 -23.55 6.90 -4.18
CA ASN A 54 -22.87 7.92 -3.36
C ASN A 54 -21.69 8.63 -4.05
N LEU A 55 -21.68 8.69 -5.39
CA LEU A 55 -20.57 9.31 -6.13
C LEU A 55 -20.43 10.82 -5.84
N ALA A 56 -21.55 11.53 -5.60
CA ALA A 56 -21.57 12.96 -5.31
C ALA A 56 -21.66 13.28 -3.82
N THR A 57 -21.76 12.26 -2.95
CA THR A 57 -21.90 12.46 -1.52
C THR A 57 -20.54 12.76 -0.89
N PRO A 58 -20.43 13.75 0.02
CA PRO A 58 -19.24 13.96 0.83
C PRO A 58 -18.83 12.67 1.53
N SER A 59 -17.63 12.17 1.23
CA SER A 59 -17.18 10.85 1.66
C SER A 59 -15.67 10.79 1.83
N CYS A 60 -15.20 9.71 2.45
CA CYS A 60 -13.79 9.40 2.56
C CYS A 60 -13.53 7.90 2.40
N ALA A 61 -12.36 7.55 1.88
CA ALA A 61 -11.87 6.18 1.84
C ALA A 61 -10.50 6.08 2.51
N ALA A 62 -10.32 5.11 3.41
CA ALA A 62 -9.00 4.73 3.91
C ALA A 62 -8.50 3.54 3.11
N VAL A 63 -7.32 3.68 2.50
CA VAL A 63 -6.67 2.63 1.72
C VAL A 63 -5.28 2.38 2.29
N SER A 64 -5.02 1.14 2.71
CA SER A 64 -3.69 0.68 3.11
C SER A 64 -2.89 0.23 1.90
N TYR A 65 -1.57 0.38 1.94
CA TYR A 65 -0.67 0.00 0.85
C TYR A 65 0.76 -0.13 1.33
N ILE A 66 1.60 -0.73 0.50
CA ILE A 66 3.05 -0.77 0.70
C ILE A 66 3.71 0.15 -0.32
N VAL A 67 4.64 0.99 0.13
CA VAL A 67 5.60 1.66 -0.74
C VAL A 67 6.78 0.73 -0.93
N GLU A 68 7.05 0.36 -2.17
CA GLU A 68 8.13 -0.53 -2.57
C GLU A 68 9.48 0.23 -2.70
N LYS A 69 10.58 -0.49 -2.81
CA LYS A 69 11.93 0.08 -2.94
C LYS A 69 12.12 0.98 -4.15
N ASP A 70 11.39 0.73 -5.22
CA ASP A 70 11.39 1.55 -6.43
C ASP A 70 10.49 2.78 -6.34
N GLY A 71 9.78 2.95 -5.22
CA GLY A 71 8.81 4.02 -4.99
C GLY A 71 7.42 3.76 -5.57
N SER A 72 7.18 2.60 -6.16
CA SER A 72 5.84 2.17 -6.56
C SER A 72 4.99 1.77 -5.36
N THR A 73 3.68 1.67 -5.54
CA THR A 73 2.77 1.14 -4.53
C THR A 73 2.33 -0.27 -4.87
N SER A 74 2.18 -1.10 -3.85
CA SER A 74 1.65 -2.46 -3.96
C SER A 74 0.66 -2.77 -2.85
N GLN A 75 -0.08 -3.86 -3.00
CA GLN A 75 -1.05 -4.37 -2.01
C GLN A 75 -2.07 -3.31 -1.55
N ALA A 76 -2.50 -2.43 -2.45
CA ALA A 76 -3.51 -1.43 -2.14
C ALA A 76 -4.84 -2.11 -1.77
N LYS A 77 -5.35 -1.82 -0.55
CA LYS A 77 -6.55 -2.44 0.00
C LYS A 77 -7.44 -1.38 0.63
N LEU A 78 -8.74 -1.42 0.29
CA LEU A 78 -9.75 -0.60 0.95
C LEU A 78 -9.98 -1.13 2.38
N GLU A 79 -9.68 -0.31 3.37
CA GLU A 79 -9.91 -0.62 4.78
C GLU A 79 -11.23 -0.03 5.30
N ARG A 80 -11.62 1.14 4.77
CA ARG A 80 -12.85 1.83 5.17
C ARG A 80 -13.35 2.75 4.06
N LEU A 81 -14.66 2.83 3.90
CA LEU A 81 -15.34 3.80 3.04
C LEU A 81 -16.56 4.33 3.78
N VAL A 82 -16.71 5.65 3.92
CA VAL A 82 -17.81 6.28 4.65
C VAL A 82 -18.33 7.49 3.87
N PRO A 83 -19.64 7.50 3.53
CA PRO A 83 -20.58 6.39 3.56
C PRO A 83 -20.21 5.30 2.54
N ASP A 84 -20.76 4.12 2.72
CA ASP A 84 -20.57 3.00 1.81
C ASP A 84 -21.05 3.33 0.39
N GLY A 85 -20.32 2.88 -0.64
CA GLY A 85 -20.60 3.23 -2.03
C GLY A 85 -19.56 2.72 -3.03
N ASP A 86 -19.57 3.27 -4.24
CA ASP A 86 -18.74 2.78 -5.33
C ASP A 86 -17.39 3.51 -5.48
N LEU A 87 -17.10 4.51 -4.63
CA LEU A 87 -15.84 5.24 -4.64
C LEU A 87 -14.62 4.44 -4.12
N GLY A 88 -14.86 3.29 -3.48
CA GLY A 88 -13.78 2.44 -2.98
C GLY A 88 -12.80 1.96 -4.05
N LYS A 89 -13.30 1.56 -5.22
CA LYS A 89 -12.47 1.15 -6.37
C LYS A 89 -11.65 2.32 -6.91
N VAL A 90 -12.24 3.51 -6.91
CA VAL A 90 -11.55 4.76 -7.31
C VAL A 90 -10.39 5.04 -6.37
N ALA A 91 -10.63 4.91 -5.05
CA ALA A 91 -9.60 5.10 -4.04
C ALA A 91 -8.43 4.11 -4.19
N ILE A 92 -8.72 2.82 -4.39
CA ILE A 92 -7.69 1.79 -4.64
C ILE A 92 -6.88 2.14 -5.90
N SER A 93 -7.56 2.52 -6.99
CA SER A 93 -6.90 2.89 -8.25
C SER A 93 -6.01 4.13 -8.08
N ALA A 94 -6.47 5.14 -7.31
CA ALA A 94 -5.68 6.31 -6.98
C ALA A 94 -4.37 5.93 -6.31
N VAL A 95 -4.44 5.09 -5.27
CA VAL A 95 -3.25 4.64 -4.53
C VAL A 95 -2.32 3.81 -5.41
N ALA A 96 -2.86 2.91 -6.24
CA ALA A 96 -2.05 2.09 -7.15
C ALA A 96 -1.26 2.93 -8.18
N GLY A 97 -1.77 4.11 -8.52
CA GLY A 97 -1.10 5.07 -9.42
C GLY A 97 -0.07 5.97 -8.73
N MET A 98 -0.01 6.02 -7.40
CA MET A 98 0.95 6.87 -6.69
C MET A 98 2.39 6.42 -6.93
N ARG A 99 3.31 7.41 -6.97
CA ARG A 99 4.76 7.18 -7.01
C ARG A 99 5.45 8.02 -5.96
N PHE A 100 6.46 7.43 -5.34
CA PHE A 100 7.18 8.03 -4.22
C PHE A 100 8.66 8.14 -4.51
N ALA A 101 9.28 9.21 -4.05
CA ALA A 101 10.73 9.39 -3.99
C ALA A 101 11.22 9.12 -2.57
N ALA A 102 12.36 8.44 -2.42
CA ALA A 102 12.93 8.18 -1.12
C ALA A 102 13.34 9.50 -0.43
N ALA A 103 12.94 9.68 0.82
CA ALA A 103 13.38 10.80 1.63
C ALA A 103 14.86 10.65 2.01
N ARG A 104 15.52 11.75 2.38
CA ARG A 104 16.94 11.73 2.81
C ARG A 104 17.22 10.77 3.97
N GLN A 105 16.23 10.57 4.83
CA GLN A 105 16.33 9.69 6.01
C GLN A 105 16.10 8.20 5.66
N ASN A 106 15.77 7.89 4.42
CA ASN A 106 15.57 6.53 3.92
C ASN A 106 16.52 6.19 2.75
N PRO A 107 17.86 6.25 2.94
CA PRO A 107 18.80 5.94 1.87
C PRO A 107 18.74 4.48 1.44
N GLY A 108 18.31 3.59 2.33
CA GLY A 108 18.11 2.16 2.06
C GLY A 108 16.86 1.85 1.24
N LYS A 109 16.00 2.84 1.01
CA LYS A 109 14.70 2.67 0.34
C LYS A 109 13.89 1.56 0.99
N ASP A 110 13.80 1.58 2.32
CA ASP A 110 13.08 0.58 3.09
C ASP A 110 11.59 0.56 2.67
N ARG A 111 11.06 -0.64 2.55
CA ARG A 111 9.63 -0.84 2.27
C ARG A 111 8.81 -0.37 3.46
N VAL A 112 7.73 0.34 3.17
CA VAL A 112 6.86 0.90 4.21
C VAL A 112 5.41 0.51 3.97
N PHE A 113 4.78 -0.12 4.97
CA PHE A 113 3.35 -0.32 5.03
C PHE A 113 2.70 0.86 5.73
N THR A 114 1.71 1.48 5.08
CA THR A 114 0.99 2.66 5.59
C THR A 114 -0.43 2.71 5.03
N TYR A 115 -1.15 3.80 5.31
CA TYR A 115 -2.45 4.07 4.69
C TYR A 115 -2.59 5.55 4.34
N VAL A 116 -3.55 5.85 3.50
CA VAL A 116 -3.97 7.22 3.17
C VAL A 116 -5.48 7.34 3.28
N VAL A 117 -5.95 8.51 3.72
CA VAL A 117 -7.37 8.88 3.68
C VAL A 117 -7.60 9.77 2.46
N ILE A 118 -8.38 9.29 1.51
CA ILE A 118 -8.73 9.99 0.27
C ILE A 118 -10.10 10.64 0.47
N PRO A 119 -10.17 11.98 0.37
CA PRO A 119 -11.44 12.70 0.44
C PRO A 119 -12.13 12.71 -0.92
N PHE A 120 -13.47 12.64 -0.91
CA PHE A 120 -14.32 12.81 -2.09
C PHE A 120 -15.42 13.82 -1.79
N ASN A 121 -15.60 14.79 -2.68
CA ASN A 121 -16.67 15.79 -2.64
C ASN A 121 -16.77 16.56 -1.30
N LEU A 122 -15.65 16.71 -0.61
CA LEU A 122 -15.61 17.46 0.65
C LEU A 122 -15.52 18.96 0.37
N PRO A 123 -16.10 19.80 1.24
CA PRO A 123 -15.88 21.23 1.21
C PRO A 123 -14.40 21.58 1.25
N ASP A 124 -14.06 22.78 0.78
CA ASP A 124 -12.67 23.25 0.82
C ASP A 124 -12.13 23.27 2.25
N ALA A 125 -10.88 22.86 2.43
CA ALA A 125 -10.19 22.88 3.72
C ALA A 125 -10.08 24.31 4.29
N ASN A 126 -9.98 25.31 3.40
CA ASN A 126 -9.84 26.73 3.73
C ASN A 126 -11.17 27.49 3.61
N SER A 127 -12.32 26.80 3.54
CA SER A 127 -13.62 27.47 3.48
C SER A 127 -13.77 28.48 4.62
N PRO A 128 -14.26 29.71 4.36
CA PRO A 128 -14.54 30.67 5.41
C PRO A 128 -15.69 30.19 6.33
N ASN A 129 -16.53 29.26 5.86
CA ASN A 129 -17.65 28.71 6.59
C ASN A 129 -17.20 27.67 7.62
N ALA A 130 -17.39 27.97 8.91
CA ALA A 130 -17.01 27.08 10.00
C ALA A 130 -17.76 25.73 9.98
N ALA A 131 -19.03 25.72 9.55
CA ALA A 131 -19.82 24.50 9.44
C ALA A 131 -19.27 23.55 8.37
N GLU A 132 -18.83 24.10 7.21
CA GLU A 132 -18.20 23.31 6.15
C GLU A 132 -16.87 22.71 6.60
N ARG A 133 -16.04 23.47 7.31
CA ARG A 133 -14.79 22.93 7.89
C ARG A 133 -15.07 21.83 8.91
N ALA A 134 -16.09 22.00 9.76
CA ALA A 134 -16.51 20.99 10.73
C ALA A 134 -17.02 19.71 10.05
N GLN A 135 -17.83 19.85 9.00
CA GLN A 135 -18.28 18.72 8.17
C GLN A 135 -17.11 17.97 7.58
N ARG A 136 -16.16 18.68 6.94
CA ARG A 136 -14.94 18.08 6.38
C ARG A 136 -14.16 17.30 7.46
N ALA A 137 -13.92 17.91 8.60
CA ALA A 137 -13.18 17.28 9.71
C ALA A 137 -13.89 16.01 10.22
N SER A 138 -15.21 16.07 10.39
CA SER A 138 -16.02 14.92 10.81
C SER A 138 -15.94 13.75 9.83
N VAL A 139 -16.09 14.02 8.52
CA VAL A 139 -16.01 12.98 7.49
C VAL A 139 -14.61 12.34 7.46
N LEU A 140 -13.54 13.14 7.49
CA LEU A 140 -12.17 12.61 7.49
C LEU A 140 -11.85 11.80 8.74
N ALA A 141 -12.36 12.23 9.92
CA ALA A 141 -12.19 11.49 11.18
C ALA A 141 -12.83 10.09 11.11
N ALA A 142 -13.95 9.95 10.40
CA ALA A 142 -14.62 8.67 10.23
C ALA A 142 -13.79 7.63 9.47
N CYS A 143 -12.83 8.05 8.64
CA CYS A 143 -11.93 7.16 7.91
C CYS A 143 -10.56 6.97 8.57
N LYS A 144 -10.31 7.59 9.72
CA LYS A 144 -9.06 7.37 10.44
C LYS A 144 -8.98 5.92 10.95
N LEU A 145 -7.81 5.29 10.78
CA LEU A 145 -7.56 3.93 11.24
C LEU A 145 -6.75 3.94 12.54
N ASP A 146 -7.32 3.42 13.61
CA ASP A 146 -6.69 3.42 14.95
C ASP A 146 -5.54 2.41 15.07
N SER A 147 -5.48 1.42 14.19
CA SER A 147 -4.50 0.31 14.23
C SER A 147 -3.15 0.61 13.56
N PHE A 148 -2.99 1.77 12.91
CA PHE A 148 -1.72 2.18 12.32
C PHE A 148 -0.83 2.89 13.35
N GLY A 149 0.15 2.18 13.86
CA GLY A 149 1.04 2.58 14.96
C GLY A 149 1.21 1.46 15.98
N GLY A 150 0.37 0.41 15.92
CA GLY A 150 0.53 -0.85 16.64
C GLY A 150 1.37 -1.88 15.85
N LYS A 151 1.54 -3.08 16.41
CA LYS A 151 2.23 -4.20 15.73
C LYS A 151 1.66 -4.41 14.33
N PRO A 152 2.53 -4.69 13.32
CA PRO A 152 2.09 -5.10 11.99
C PRO A 152 1.09 -6.26 12.12
N ARG A 153 -0.02 -6.20 11.40
CA ARG A 153 -0.89 -7.39 11.30
C ARG A 153 -0.08 -8.48 10.57
N GLU A 154 0.09 -9.62 11.19
CA GLU A 154 0.81 -10.76 10.59
C GLU A 154 0.14 -11.24 9.29
N ASP A 155 -1.15 -11.00 9.13
CA ASP A 155 -1.94 -11.32 7.94
C ASP A 155 -1.58 -10.47 6.70
N VAL A 156 -0.95 -9.31 6.87
CA VAL A 156 -0.51 -8.44 5.75
C VAL A 156 0.89 -8.86 5.23
N ILE A 157 1.62 -9.66 5.97
CA ILE A 157 3.00 -10.07 5.66
C ILE A 157 3.04 -11.43 4.93
N ARG A 158 1.92 -12.14 4.81
CA ARG A 158 1.86 -13.39 4.04
C ARG A 158 1.84 -13.08 2.55
N VAL A 159 3.04 -13.04 1.97
CA VAL A 159 3.23 -13.15 0.52
C VAL A 159 2.96 -14.62 0.16
N GLN A 160 1.90 -14.87 -0.60
CA GLN A 160 1.78 -16.11 -1.36
C GLN A 160 2.56 -15.96 -2.66
#